data_f7c36da06041702275399e73f53e7180
#
_entry.id   f7c36da06041702275399e73f53e7180
#
_cell.length_a   1.000
_cell.length_b   1.000
_cell.length_c   1.000
_cell.angle_alpha   90.00
_cell.angle_beta   90.00
_cell.angle_gamma   90.00
#
_symmetry.space_group_name_H-M   'P 1'
#
loop_
_entity.id
_entity.type
_entity.pdbx_description
1 polymer ?
#
loop_
_entity_poly.entity_id
_entity_poly.type
_entity_poly.pdbx_seq_one_letter_code
_entity_poly.pdbx_strand_id
1 'polypeptide(L)'
;MQAKTLAHALSLALASIAAASLAIAAEPPPVPYPEGYRQWTHVKSMVIQPGHALHDAFGGIHHLYANPKAEQGYRSGKFPDGAVIVFDLLEAKAADNAVQEGARKVVGVMHKDARKYAATGGWGYEGFKGDSKSERAVARNAATACYQCHQAQKDKDFVFSAWRK
;
A
#
# COMPACT_ATOMS: atom_id res chain seq x y z
N MET A 1 0.45 -80.43 -38.44
CA MET A 1 0.59 -79.93 -37.06
C MET A 1 1.09 -78.52 -37.12
N GLN A 2 0.20 -77.55 -36.88
CA GLN A 2 0.54 -76.05 -37.00
C GLN A 2 0.65 -75.50 -35.58
N ALA A 3 1.81 -75.01 -35.20
CA ALA A 3 2.03 -74.27 -33.96
C ALA A 3 1.63 -72.80 -34.14
N LYS A 4 0.66 -72.36 -33.35
CA LYS A 4 0.25 -70.96 -33.30
C LYS A 4 1.11 -70.17 -32.28
N THR A 5 1.94 -69.25 -32.75
CA THR A 5 2.69 -68.33 -31.90
C THR A 5 1.79 -67.18 -31.50
N LEU A 6 1.53 -66.98 -30.21
CA LEU A 6 0.87 -65.85 -29.64
C LEU A 6 1.92 -64.72 -29.44
N ALA A 7 1.76 -63.61 -30.15
CA ALA A 7 2.51 -62.41 -29.91
C ALA A 7 1.80 -61.55 -28.82
N HIS A 8 2.44 -61.32 -27.69
CA HIS A 8 1.98 -60.41 -26.64
C HIS A 8 2.51 -59.05 -26.93
N ALA A 9 1.64 -58.14 -27.33
CA ALA A 9 1.94 -56.71 -27.43
C ALA A 9 1.90 -56.09 -26.04
N LEU A 10 3.06 -55.67 -25.52
CA LEU A 10 3.20 -54.96 -24.27
C LEU A 10 3.04 -53.46 -24.52
N SER A 11 1.87 -52.89 -24.21
CA SER A 11 1.61 -51.46 -24.31
C SER A 11 2.20 -50.74 -23.09
N LEU A 12 3.30 -50.00 -23.27
CA LEU A 12 3.81 -49.07 -22.28
C LEU A 12 2.96 -47.81 -22.30
N ALA A 13 2.14 -47.60 -21.26
CA ALA A 13 1.50 -46.33 -21.01
C ALA A 13 2.49 -45.38 -20.29
N LEU A 14 3.03 -44.40 -21.00
CA LEU A 14 3.77 -43.27 -20.39
C LEU A 14 2.78 -42.36 -19.66
N ALA A 15 2.78 -42.43 -18.34
CA ALA A 15 2.08 -41.46 -17.51
C ALA A 15 2.92 -40.15 -17.45
N SER A 16 2.51 -39.13 -18.18
CA SER A 16 3.11 -37.78 -18.11
C SER A 16 2.66 -37.14 -16.80
N ILE A 17 3.54 -37.08 -15.82
CA ILE A 17 3.34 -36.28 -14.58
C ILE A 17 3.58 -34.84 -14.94
N ALA A 18 2.51 -34.09 -15.15
CA ALA A 18 2.58 -32.61 -15.26
C ALA A 18 2.90 -32.03 -13.87
N ALA A 19 4.16 -31.66 -13.65
CA ALA A 19 4.56 -30.93 -12.47
C ALA A 19 3.95 -29.50 -12.55
N ALA A 20 2.85 -29.27 -11.85
CA ALA A 20 2.31 -27.94 -11.64
C ALA A 20 3.30 -27.16 -10.75
N SER A 21 4.13 -26.33 -11.35
CA SER A 21 4.97 -25.38 -10.63
C SER A 21 4.05 -24.37 -9.94
N LEU A 22 3.88 -24.46 -8.63
CA LEU A 22 3.31 -23.42 -7.81
C LEU A 22 4.27 -22.23 -7.87
N ALA A 23 3.94 -21.24 -8.70
CA ALA A 23 4.63 -19.95 -8.71
C ALA A 23 4.31 -19.29 -7.36
N ILE A 24 5.26 -19.35 -6.42
CA ILE A 24 5.22 -18.52 -5.21
C ILE A 24 5.30 -17.08 -5.72
N ALA A 25 4.21 -16.33 -5.57
CA ALA A 25 4.20 -14.92 -5.90
C ALA A 25 5.29 -14.23 -5.05
N ALA A 26 6.28 -13.64 -5.72
CA ALA A 26 7.31 -12.88 -5.03
C ALA A 26 6.67 -11.75 -4.22
N GLU A 27 7.14 -11.55 -2.99
CA GLU A 27 6.68 -10.42 -2.18
C GLU A 27 6.93 -9.11 -2.95
N PRO A 28 5.98 -8.16 -2.90
CA PRO A 28 6.17 -6.89 -3.56
C PRO A 28 7.36 -6.15 -2.93
N PRO A 29 8.15 -5.42 -3.72
CA PRO A 29 9.28 -4.67 -3.17
C PRO A 29 8.80 -3.65 -2.14
N PRO A 30 9.61 -3.37 -1.12
CA PRO A 30 9.25 -2.43 -0.07
C PRO A 30 9.05 -1.02 -0.65
N VAL A 31 8.03 -0.31 -0.16
CA VAL A 31 7.80 1.10 -0.51
C VAL A 31 8.97 1.95 -0.01
N PRO A 32 9.59 2.80 -0.85
CA PRO A 32 10.69 3.66 -0.42
C PRO A 32 10.21 4.81 0.48
N TYR A 33 11.13 5.35 1.31
CA TYR A 33 10.87 6.60 2.02
C TYR A 33 10.68 7.74 1.01
N PRO A 34 9.68 8.62 1.20
CA PRO A 34 9.36 9.68 0.25
C PRO A 34 10.28 10.90 0.46
N GLU A 35 11.53 10.83 0.01
CA GLU A 35 12.51 11.89 0.19
C GLU A 35 11.97 13.26 -0.31
N GLY A 36 12.19 14.30 0.47
CA GLY A 36 11.79 15.66 0.12
C GLY A 36 10.27 15.93 0.10
N TYR A 37 9.44 15.04 0.61
CA TYR A 37 7.98 15.16 0.53
C TYR A 37 7.42 16.48 1.09
N ARG A 38 8.09 17.12 2.03
CA ARG A 38 7.65 18.41 2.59
C ARG A 38 7.76 19.56 1.59
N GLN A 39 8.43 19.37 0.45
CA GLN A 39 8.48 20.32 -0.66
C GLN A 39 7.39 20.06 -1.70
N TRP A 40 6.59 18.99 -1.51
CA TRP A 40 5.49 18.65 -2.40
C TRP A 40 4.24 19.47 -2.07
N THR A 41 3.24 19.38 -2.93
CA THR A 41 1.98 20.07 -2.70
C THR A 41 1.30 19.57 -1.44
N HIS A 42 1.02 20.49 -0.52
CA HIS A 42 0.20 20.23 0.66
C HIS A 42 -1.27 20.13 0.25
N VAL A 43 -1.87 18.96 0.39
CA VAL A 43 -3.26 18.69 -0.01
C VAL A 43 -4.24 19.20 1.05
N LYS A 44 -4.07 18.80 2.29
CA LYS A 44 -4.87 19.22 3.46
C LYS A 44 -4.27 18.76 4.77
N SER A 45 -4.82 19.28 5.85
CA SER A 45 -4.55 18.82 7.21
C SER A 45 -5.85 18.44 7.92
N MET A 46 -5.74 17.59 8.93
CA MET A 46 -6.83 17.24 9.83
C MET A 46 -6.28 16.96 11.23
N VAL A 47 -7.06 17.29 12.25
CA VAL A 47 -6.80 16.91 13.64
C VAL A 47 -7.76 15.80 14.02
N ILE A 48 -7.24 14.67 14.47
CA ILE A 48 -8.00 13.56 15.02
C ILE A 48 -7.93 13.63 16.53
N GLN A 49 -9.05 13.97 17.17
CA GLN A 49 -9.17 14.14 18.61
C GLN A 49 -9.71 12.88 19.30
N PRO A 50 -9.57 12.76 20.63
CA PRO A 50 -10.21 11.71 21.41
C PRO A 50 -11.71 11.61 21.11
N GLY A 51 -12.22 10.37 21.03
CA GLY A 51 -13.60 10.07 20.63
C GLY A 51 -13.80 9.81 19.15
N HIS A 52 -12.86 10.15 18.28
CA HIS A 52 -12.89 9.74 16.88
C HIS A 52 -12.49 8.26 16.74
N ALA A 53 -13.19 7.49 15.90
CA ALA A 53 -12.97 6.05 15.74
C ALA A 53 -11.51 5.66 15.35
N LEU A 54 -10.77 6.57 14.72
CA LEU A 54 -9.37 6.36 14.35
C LEU A 54 -8.37 6.96 15.33
N HIS A 55 -8.82 7.48 16.50
CA HIS A 55 -7.92 8.19 17.41
C HIS A 55 -6.78 7.33 17.94
N ASP A 56 -7.05 6.08 18.33
CA ASP A 56 -6.03 5.20 18.91
C ASP A 56 -4.88 4.92 17.95
N ALA A 57 -5.19 4.80 16.66
CA ALA A 57 -4.18 4.55 15.62
C ALA A 57 -3.55 5.83 15.06
N PHE A 58 -4.35 6.89 14.89
CA PHE A 58 -3.97 8.08 14.12
C PHE A 58 -4.30 9.41 14.81
N GLY A 59 -4.53 9.39 16.12
CA GLY A 59 -4.77 10.61 16.92
C GLY A 59 -3.58 11.57 16.84
N GLY A 60 -3.88 12.85 16.62
CA GLY A 60 -2.89 13.90 16.43
C GLY A 60 -3.24 14.83 15.26
N ILE A 61 -2.27 15.59 14.80
CA ILE A 61 -2.36 16.41 13.59
C ILE A 61 -1.72 15.63 12.44
N HIS A 62 -2.41 15.53 11.29
CA HIS A 62 -1.77 15.02 10.11
C HIS A 62 -1.86 15.98 8.92
N HIS A 63 -0.81 15.98 8.13
CA HIS A 63 -0.71 16.70 6.87
C HIS A 63 -0.61 15.71 5.73
N LEU A 64 -1.33 15.98 4.64
CA LEU A 64 -1.23 15.19 3.42
C LEU A 64 -0.43 15.96 2.38
N TYR A 65 0.58 15.28 1.82
CA TYR A 65 1.39 15.79 0.73
C TYR A 65 1.25 14.90 -0.51
N ALA A 66 1.28 15.51 -1.68
CA ALA A 66 1.17 14.83 -2.97
C ALA A 66 2.32 15.24 -3.88
N ASN A 67 3.00 14.25 -4.48
CA ASN A 67 3.93 14.55 -5.55
C ASN A 67 3.17 14.97 -6.84
N PRO A 68 3.84 15.51 -7.89
CA PRO A 68 3.15 15.98 -9.10
C PRO A 68 2.28 14.94 -9.78
N LYS A 69 2.64 13.65 -9.71
CA LYS A 69 1.79 12.56 -10.25
C LYS A 69 0.55 12.32 -9.38
N ALA A 70 0.66 12.39 -8.08
CA ALA A 70 -0.50 12.29 -7.20
C ALA A 70 -1.44 13.49 -7.36
N GLU A 71 -0.93 14.70 -7.63
CA GLU A 71 -1.78 15.84 -7.98
C GLU A 71 -2.63 15.57 -9.23
N GLN A 72 -2.05 14.98 -10.27
CA GLN A 72 -2.80 14.56 -11.47
C GLN A 72 -3.91 13.58 -11.09
N GLY A 73 -3.60 12.61 -10.21
CA GLY A 73 -4.56 11.65 -9.71
C GLY A 73 -5.73 12.30 -8.97
N TYR A 74 -5.47 13.26 -8.11
CA TYR A 74 -6.53 14.02 -7.41
C TYR A 74 -7.43 14.79 -8.38
N ARG A 75 -6.90 15.32 -9.47
CA ARG A 75 -7.66 16.08 -10.48
C ARG A 75 -8.49 15.19 -11.39
N SER A 76 -7.98 14.02 -11.74
CA SER A 76 -8.62 13.09 -12.68
C SER A 76 -9.49 12.01 -12.00
N GLY A 77 -9.32 11.81 -10.69
CA GLY A 77 -9.95 10.71 -9.95
C GLY A 77 -9.25 9.36 -10.10
N LYS A 78 -8.15 9.29 -10.88
CA LYS A 78 -7.31 8.08 -11.04
C LYS A 78 -5.84 8.44 -10.92
N PHE A 79 -5.12 7.68 -10.10
CA PHE A 79 -3.72 7.96 -9.81
C PHE A 79 -2.81 7.16 -10.76
N PRO A 80 -1.94 7.83 -11.53
CA PRO A 80 -0.99 7.16 -12.41
C PRO A 80 0.14 6.48 -11.63
N ASP A 81 0.82 5.51 -12.23
CA ASP A 81 2.01 4.88 -11.66
C ASP A 81 3.09 5.92 -11.34
N GLY A 82 3.66 5.79 -10.14
CA GLY A 82 4.58 6.75 -9.56
C GLY A 82 3.91 7.91 -8.80
N ALA A 83 2.57 7.92 -8.69
CA ALA A 83 1.90 8.81 -7.73
C ALA A 83 2.29 8.42 -6.30
N VAL A 84 2.63 9.41 -5.48
CA VAL A 84 2.95 9.22 -4.06
C VAL A 84 2.15 10.21 -3.23
N ILE A 85 1.44 9.66 -2.23
CA ILE A 85 0.73 10.43 -1.21
C ILE A 85 1.39 10.14 0.12
N VAL A 86 1.69 11.19 0.87
CA VAL A 86 2.29 11.10 2.21
C VAL A 86 1.30 11.57 3.25
N PHE A 87 1.16 10.77 4.31
CA PHE A 87 0.42 11.07 5.52
C PHE A 87 1.44 11.32 6.64
N ASP A 88 1.73 12.60 6.92
CA ASP A 88 2.67 13.01 7.96
C ASP A 88 1.90 13.25 9.26
N LEU A 89 1.99 12.31 10.22
CA LEU A 89 1.26 12.35 11.47
C LEU A 89 2.17 12.78 12.62
N LEU A 90 1.74 13.82 13.33
CA LEU A 90 2.41 14.39 14.48
C LEU A 90 1.48 14.36 15.71
N GLU A 91 2.05 14.46 16.89
CA GLU A 91 1.29 14.73 18.11
C GLU A 91 0.56 16.08 17.98
N ALA A 92 -0.63 16.16 18.56
CA ALA A 92 -1.37 17.42 18.75
C ALA A 92 -1.16 17.90 20.18
N LYS A 93 -0.44 19.00 20.37
CA LYS A 93 -0.19 19.61 21.68
C LYS A 93 -1.08 20.84 21.87
N ALA A 94 -2.03 20.73 22.78
CA ALA A 94 -2.89 21.86 23.12
C ALA A 94 -2.20 22.71 24.21
N ALA A 95 -1.97 24.00 23.92
CA ALA A 95 -1.43 24.97 24.84
C ALA A 95 -1.92 26.38 24.43
N ASP A 96 -2.21 27.24 25.39
CA ASP A 96 -2.52 28.66 25.18
C ASP A 96 -3.65 28.89 24.13
N ASN A 97 -4.72 28.11 24.22
CA ASN A 97 -5.84 28.12 23.28
C ASN A 97 -5.46 27.79 21.82
N ALA A 98 -4.31 27.20 21.59
CA ALA A 98 -3.83 26.73 20.29
C ALA A 98 -3.58 25.22 20.31
N VAL A 99 -3.56 24.61 19.11
CA VAL A 99 -3.09 23.23 18.93
C VAL A 99 -1.87 23.30 18.02
N GLN A 100 -0.74 22.85 18.54
CA GLN A 100 0.54 22.87 17.86
C GLN A 100 1.02 21.46 17.54
N GLU A 101 1.87 21.34 16.53
CA GLU A 101 2.55 20.09 16.21
C GLU A 101 3.53 19.71 17.32
N GLY A 102 3.47 18.45 17.74
CA GLY A 102 4.45 17.83 18.60
C GLY A 102 5.40 16.91 17.84
N ALA A 103 5.89 15.87 18.53
CA ALA A 103 6.77 14.89 17.91
C ALA A 103 6.07 14.15 16.76
N ARG A 104 6.84 13.81 15.71
CA ARG A 104 6.30 12.99 14.61
C ARG A 104 6.06 11.57 15.10
N LYS A 105 4.89 11.05 14.80
CA LYS A 105 4.48 9.68 15.13
C LYS A 105 4.82 8.72 13.99
N VAL A 106 4.43 9.09 12.77
CA VAL A 106 4.65 8.25 11.58
C VAL A 106 4.59 9.06 10.29
N VAL A 107 5.41 8.69 9.33
CA VAL A 107 5.28 9.10 7.93
C VAL A 107 4.64 7.94 7.16
N GLY A 108 3.34 8.00 6.94
CA GLY A 108 2.60 7.03 6.13
C GLY A 108 2.77 7.31 4.64
N VAL A 109 2.94 6.29 3.83
CA VAL A 109 3.18 6.42 2.40
C VAL A 109 2.26 5.51 1.61
N MET A 110 1.58 6.06 0.62
CA MET A 110 0.94 5.33 -0.47
C MET A 110 1.72 5.59 -1.76
N HIS A 111 2.21 4.54 -2.41
CA HIS A 111 2.96 4.63 -3.66
C HIS A 111 2.28 3.79 -4.74
N LYS A 112 1.85 4.43 -5.82
CA LYS A 112 1.17 3.76 -6.95
C LYS A 112 2.16 3.09 -7.87
N ASP A 113 2.01 1.79 -8.07
CA ASP A 113 2.62 1.00 -9.12
C ASP A 113 1.73 -0.23 -9.36
N ALA A 114 0.96 -0.19 -10.43
CA ALA A 114 -0.07 -1.19 -10.71
C ALA A 114 0.48 -2.61 -10.86
N ARG A 115 1.74 -2.76 -11.28
CA ARG A 115 2.39 -4.07 -11.45
C ARG A 115 2.98 -4.58 -10.15
N LYS A 116 3.72 -3.73 -9.43
CA LYS A 116 4.41 -4.12 -8.19
C LYS A 116 3.45 -4.42 -7.06
N TYR A 117 2.35 -3.67 -6.99
CA TYR A 117 1.40 -3.74 -5.88
C TYR A 117 0.01 -4.22 -6.33
N ALA A 118 -0.05 -5.10 -7.34
CA ALA A 118 -1.30 -5.61 -7.91
C ALA A 118 -2.25 -6.21 -6.85
N ALA A 119 -1.72 -6.90 -5.85
CA ALA A 119 -2.50 -7.52 -4.77
C ALA A 119 -3.19 -6.51 -3.84
N THR A 120 -2.78 -5.25 -3.87
CA THR A 120 -3.28 -4.16 -3.03
C THR A 120 -3.86 -3.00 -3.86
N GLY A 121 -4.53 -3.34 -4.97
CA GLY A 121 -5.16 -2.36 -5.86
C GLY A 121 -4.17 -1.46 -6.61
N GLY A 122 -2.93 -1.90 -6.75
CA GLY A 122 -1.85 -1.15 -7.38
C GLY A 122 -1.20 -0.11 -6.45
N TRP A 123 -1.48 -0.16 -5.14
CA TRP A 123 -0.88 0.73 -4.15
C TRP A 123 0.02 -0.02 -3.19
N GLY A 124 1.27 0.38 -3.09
CA GLY A 124 2.16 0.03 -1.99
C GLY A 124 1.87 0.91 -0.78
N TYR A 125 1.87 0.31 0.41
CA TYR A 125 1.64 1.00 1.68
C TYR A 125 2.82 0.79 2.60
N GLU A 126 3.26 1.84 3.28
CA GLU A 126 4.28 1.77 4.32
C GLU A 126 4.08 2.87 5.35
N GLY A 127 4.67 2.67 6.53
CA GLY A 127 4.80 3.68 7.56
C GLY A 127 6.26 3.71 8.05
N PHE A 128 6.80 4.90 8.26
CA PHE A 128 8.13 5.10 8.85
C PHE A 128 7.96 5.76 10.22
N LYS A 129 8.55 5.16 11.26
CA LYS A 129 8.33 5.60 12.66
C LYS A 129 9.06 6.90 12.95
N GLY A 130 8.36 7.83 13.55
CA GLY A 130 8.92 9.12 13.95
C GLY A 130 9.62 9.81 12.78
N ASP A 131 10.84 10.26 13.00
CA ASP A 131 11.69 10.89 11.99
C ASP A 131 12.62 9.90 11.25
N SER A 132 12.48 8.60 11.53
CA SER A 132 13.30 7.57 10.89
C SER A 132 12.92 7.39 9.43
N LYS A 133 13.93 7.31 8.56
CA LYS A 133 13.76 7.00 7.13
C LYS A 133 13.84 5.49 6.82
N SER A 134 14.19 4.68 7.81
CA SER A 134 14.43 3.24 7.64
C SER A 134 13.62 2.36 8.58
N GLU A 135 13.20 2.85 9.74
CA GLU A 135 12.42 2.08 10.70
C GLU A 135 10.97 1.97 10.24
N ARG A 136 10.61 0.79 9.74
CA ARG A 136 9.31 0.52 9.15
C ARG A 136 8.29 0.14 10.21
N ALA A 137 7.10 0.74 10.14
CA ALA A 137 5.97 0.46 11.03
C ALA A 137 5.05 -0.65 10.48
N VAL A 138 5.00 -0.84 9.18
CA VAL A 138 4.05 -1.72 8.49
C VAL A 138 4.73 -2.95 7.90
N ALA A 139 5.83 -2.77 7.19
CA ALA A 139 6.62 -3.84 6.56
C ALA A 139 5.73 -4.83 5.76
N ARG A 140 5.73 -6.12 6.12
CA ARG A 140 4.95 -7.16 5.41
C ARG A 140 3.44 -7.12 5.67
N ASN A 141 2.99 -6.32 6.63
CA ASN A 141 1.59 -6.26 7.04
C ASN A 141 0.75 -5.23 6.25
N ALA A 142 1.26 -4.70 5.14
CA ALA A 142 0.59 -3.66 4.36
C ALA A 142 -0.84 -4.04 3.93
N ALA A 143 -1.08 -5.31 3.60
CA ALA A 143 -2.40 -5.80 3.21
C ALA A 143 -3.43 -5.69 4.34
N THR A 144 -3.04 -6.01 5.57
CA THR A 144 -3.95 -5.99 6.74
C THR A 144 -3.92 -4.64 7.46
N ALA A 145 -2.76 -4.01 7.59
CA ALA A 145 -2.62 -2.77 8.34
C ALA A 145 -3.18 -1.54 7.60
N CYS A 146 -3.17 -1.54 6.27
CA CYS A 146 -3.55 -0.38 5.46
C CYS A 146 -4.61 -0.71 4.41
N TYR A 147 -4.31 -1.63 3.49
CA TYR A 147 -5.14 -1.90 2.33
C TYR A 147 -6.55 -2.36 2.70
N GLN A 148 -6.73 -3.14 3.75
CA GLN A 148 -8.05 -3.59 4.19
C GLN A 148 -9.01 -2.43 4.45
N CYS A 149 -8.55 -1.34 5.08
CA CYS A 149 -9.35 -0.13 5.26
C CYS A 149 -9.52 0.65 3.96
N HIS A 150 -8.44 0.77 3.16
CA HIS A 150 -8.45 1.50 1.89
C HIS A 150 -9.36 0.88 0.84
N GLN A 151 -9.68 -0.42 0.91
CA GLN A 151 -10.65 -1.09 0.03
C GLN A 151 -12.02 -0.40 0.01
N ALA A 152 -12.46 0.20 1.10
CA ALA A 152 -13.71 0.96 1.16
C ALA A 152 -13.73 2.18 0.22
N GLN A 153 -12.57 2.61 -0.28
CA GLN A 153 -12.42 3.73 -1.23
C GLN A 153 -12.04 3.27 -2.65
N LYS A 154 -12.33 2.03 -3.02
CA LYS A 154 -12.00 1.47 -4.34
C LYS A 154 -12.47 2.35 -5.50
N ASP A 155 -13.65 2.92 -5.41
CA ASP A 155 -14.22 3.80 -6.45
C ASP A 155 -13.50 5.14 -6.58
N LYS A 156 -12.67 5.50 -5.58
CA LYS A 156 -11.79 6.69 -5.57
C LYS A 156 -10.32 6.30 -5.66
N ASP A 157 -10.04 5.19 -6.36
CA ASP A 157 -8.70 4.61 -6.48
C ASP A 157 -8.03 4.40 -5.11
N PHE A 158 -8.79 3.92 -4.12
CA PHE A 158 -8.35 3.60 -2.74
C PHE A 158 -7.89 4.81 -1.90
N VAL A 159 -8.21 6.06 -2.30
CA VAL A 159 -7.77 7.28 -1.62
C VAL A 159 -8.92 7.92 -0.84
N PHE A 160 -8.73 8.14 0.47
CA PHE A 160 -9.74 8.78 1.33
C PHE A 160 -9.84 10.29 1.13
N SER A 161 -8.73 10.93 0.86
CA SER A 161 -8.67 12.38 0.75
C SER A 161 -9.18 12.87 -0.60
N ALA A 162 -9.70 14.09 -0.60
CA ALA A 162 -10.10 14.80 -1.82
C ALA A 162 -9.23 16.04 -2.02
N TRP A 163 -9.06 16.44 -3.27
CA TRP A 163 -8.37 17.68 -3.60
C TRP A 163 -9.04 18.88 -2.94
N ARG A 164 -8.25 19.85 -2.52
CA ARG A 164 -8.75 21.15 -2.07
C ARG A 164 -9.23 21.94 -3.29
N LYS A 165 -10.45 22.46 -3.21
CA LYS A 165 -10.99 23.38 -4.23
C LYS A 165 -10.44 24.79 -4.04
#